data_8412c83688b287cfbd198936453b6f53
#
_entry.id   8412c83688b287cfbd198936453b6f53
#
_cell.length_a   1.000
_cell.length_b   1.000
_cell.length_c   1.000
_cell.angle_alpha   90.00
_cell.angle_beta   90.00
_cell.angle_gamma   90.00
#
_symmetry.space_group_name_H-M   'P 1'
#
loop_
_entity.id
_entity.type
_entity.pdbx_description
1 polymer ?
#
loop_
_entity_poly.entity_id
_entity_poly.type
_entity_poly.pdbx_seq_one_letter_code
_entity_poly.pdbx_strand_id
1 'polypeptide(L)'
;MDLKNKEIWFKKWIVGKQTYEQISDESGYSISTLQRYFNTMLEKAPSLSYSQNKEVYLLIDGTYFSNEICLVVYRDNVFKQTQLYRITDGEHYEELKEDLENILNLGIKIGGITCDGDKSLLKAIRKVCPQVPVQRCLVHIQRMCKIWLSAYPKSVAGFELREMVSKLHFIDNEVKKQYWIKEFLDWSEKHKEFLNEKSYSEETGRYWYTHKMVRRCFTVIKKALPNMFTFLQ
;
A
#
# COMPACT_ATOMS: atom_id res chain seq x y z
N MET A 1 -11.61 -15.20 -36.20
CA MET A 1 -11.46 -15.25 -34.72
C MET A 1 -11.68 -13.84 -34.21
N ASP A 2 -12.75 -13.62 -33.46
CA ASP A 2 -13.19 -12.28 -33.07
C ASP A 2 -12.24 -11.69 -32.01
N LEU A 3 -11.71 -10.47 -32.25
CA LEU A 3 -10.79 -9.76 -31.35
C LEU A 3 -11.39 -9.55 -29.95
N LYS A 4 -12.71 -9.36 -29.87
CA LYS A 4 -13.43 -9.20 -28.60
C LYS A 4 -13.32 -10.42 -27.67
N ASN A 5 -13.31 -11.63 -28.23
CA ASN A 5 -13.17 -12.84 -27.41
C ASN A 5 -11.78 -12.97 -26.79
N LYS A 6 -10.75 -12.49 -27.46
CA LYS A 6 -9.37 -12.59 -26.97
C LYS A 6 -9.11 -11.69 -25.75
N GLU A 7 -9.65 -10.48 -25.74
CA GLU A 7 -9.53 -9.55 -24.61
C GLU A 7 -10.19 -10.10 -23.33
N ILE A 8 -11.29 -10.83 -23.48
CA ILE A 8 -11.97 -11.49 -22.35
C ILE A 8 -11.04 -12.51 -21.68
N TRP A 9 -10.35 -13.34 -22.47
CA TRP A 9 -9.43 -14.35 -21.94
C TRP A 9 -8.19 -13.73 -21.31
N PHE A 10 -7.63 -12.69 -21.94
CA PHE A 10 -6.53 -11.94 -21.36
C PHE A 10 -6.91 -11.30 -20.01
N LYS A 11 -8.13 -10.72 -19.92
CA LYS A 11 -8.65 -10.17 -18.67
C LYS A 11 -8.87 -11.24 -17.60
N LYS A 12 -9.37 -12.43 -17.97
CA LYS A 12 -9.50 -13.56 -17.03
C LYS A 12 -8.14 -14.00 -16.48
N TRP A 13 -7.10 -14.00 -17.32
CA TRP A 13 -5.75 -14.32 -16.90
C TRP A 13 -5.18 -13.27 -15.93
N ILE A 14 -5.16 -11.99 -16.33
CA ILE A 14 -4.53 -10.90 -15.55
C ILE A 14 -5.33 -10.56 -14.29
N VAL A 15 -6.63 -10.37 -14.41
CA VAL A 15 -7.49 -9.89 -13.32
C VAL A 15 -8.13 -11.06 -12.57
N GLY A 16 -8.60 -12.07 -13.30
CA GLY A 16 -9.23 -13.27 -12.76
C GLY A 16 -8.24 -14.26 -12.16
N LYS A 17 -6.93 -14.08 -12.39
CA LYS A 17 -5.85 -14.96 -11.92
C LYS A 17 -6.03 -16.43 -12.33
N GLN A 18 -6.72 -16.68 -13.46
CA GLN A 18 -6.87 -18.02 -14.01
C GLN A 18 -5.56 -18.50 -14.63
N THR A 19 -5.27 -19.80 -14.50
CA THR A 19 -4.09 -20.40 -15.11
C THR A 19 -4.28 -20.59 -16.63
N TYR A 20 -3.20 -20.82 -17.36
CA TYR A 20 -3.28 -21.11 -18.79
C TYR A 20 -4.09 -22.38 -19.07
N GLU A 21 -4.00 -23.40 -18.21
CA GLU A 21 -4.77 -24.65 -18.31
C GLU A 21 -6.26 -24.36 -18.18
N GLN A 22 -6.68 -23.62 -17.14
CA GLN A 22 -8.08 -23.25 -16.93
C GLN A 22 -8.65 -22.48 -18.12
N ILE A 23 -7.88 -21.51 -18.66
CA ILE A 23 -8.31 -20.75 -19.82
C ILE A 23 -8.32 -21.60 -21.09
N SER A 24 -7.39 -22.54 -21.25
CA SER A 24 -7.34 -23.50 -22.36
C SER A 24 -8.60 -24.36 -22.38
N ASP A 25 -8.97 -24.90 -21.22
CA ASP A 25 -10.17 -25.74 -21.05
C ASP A 25 -11.47 -24.97 -21.35
N GLU A 26 -11.58 -23.71 -20.87
CA GLU A 26 -12.76 -22.89 -21.08
C GLU A 26 -12.86 -22.32 -22.50
N SER A 27 -11.73 -21.97 -23.12
CA SER A 27 -11.69 -21.28 -24.41
C SER A 27 -11.58 -22.21 -25.62
N GLY A 28 -11.07 -23.43 -25.39
CA GLY A 28 -10.70 -24.37 -26.46
C GLY A 28 -9.41 -24.01 -27.21
N TYR A 29 -8.64 -22.99 -26.77
CA TYR A 29 -7.37 -22.62 -27.35
C TYR A 29 -6.22 -23.39 -26.70
N SER A 30 -5.21 -23.81 -27.49
CA SER A 30 -4.00 -24.38 -26.92
C SER A 30 -3.24 -23.36 -26.06
N ILE A 31 -2.56 -23.83 -25.03
CA ILE A 31 -1.74 -23.00 -24.13
C ILE A 31 -0.73 -22.16 -24.93
N SER A 32 -0.06 -22.75 -25.93
CA SER A 32 0.89 -22.03 -26.79
C SER A 32 0.23 -20.88 -27.59
N THR A 33 -0.99 -21.05 -28.02
CA THR A 33 -1.75 -20.00 -28.69
C THR A 33 -2.11 -18.87 -27.71
N LEU A 34 -2.53 -19.20 -26.50
CA LEU A 34 -2.84 -18.23 -25.43
C LEU A 34 -1.57 -17.45 -25.04
N GLN A 35 -0.44 -18.14 -24.82
CA GLN A 35 0.84 -17.49 -24.48
C GLN A 35 1.29 -16.49 -25.54
N ARG A 36 1.30 -16.89 -26.81
CA ARG A 36 1.67 -16.01 -27.92
C ARG A 36 0.76 -14.79 -27.98
N TYR A 37 -0.52 -14.98 -27.79
CA TYR A 37 -1.50 -13.91 -27.82
C TYR A 37 -1.34 -12.95 -26.62
N PHE A 38 -1.20 -13.49 -25.40
CA PHE A 38 -1.05 -12.68 -24.20
C PHE A 38 0.26 -11.89 -24.22
N ASN A 39 1.35 -12.47 -24.73
CA ASN A 39 2.60 -11.75 -24.94
C ASN A 39 2.42 -10.56 -25.89
N THR A 40 1.71 -10.74 -27.02
CA THR A 40 1.39 -9.62 -27.94
C THR A 40 0.54 -8.52 -27.27
N MET A 41 -0.33 -8.88 -26.31
CA MET A 41 -1.09 -7.90 -25.54
C MET A 41 -0.22 -7.16 -24.51
N LEU A 42 0.75 -7.86 -23.90
CA LEU A 42 1.68 -7.28 -22.93
C LEU A 42 2.70 -6.32 -23.55
N GLU A 43 3.03 -6.50 -24.84
CA GLU A 43 3.91 -5.59 -25.57
C GLU A 43 3.31 -4.20 -25.78
N LYS A 44 1.99 -4.06 -25.64
CA LYS A 44 1.31 -2.77 -25.81
C LYS A 44 1.27 -2.04 -24.46
N ALA A 45 1.91 -0.88 -24.42
CA ALA A 45 1.78 0.00 -23.27
C ALA A 45 0.31 0.39 -23.06
N PRO A 46 -0.20 0.38 -21.81
CA PRO A 46 -1.56 0.81 -21.53
C PRO A 46 -1.73 2.30 -21.86
N SER A 47 -2.82 2.65 -22.53
CA SER A 47 -3.20 4.04 -22.72
C SER A 47 -3.71 4.63 -21.40
N LEU A 48 -3.24 5.82 -21.04
CA LEU A 48 -3.72 6.54 -19.85
C LEU A 48 -4.80 7.54 -20.24
N SER A 49 -5.84 7.63 -19.42
CA SER A 49 -6.88 8.65 -19.51
C SER A 49 -6.74 9.61 -18.33
N TYR A 50 -6.42 10.86 -18.62
CA TYR A 50 -6.18 11.86 -17.59
C TYR A 50 -7.47 12.56 -17.15
N SER A 51 -7.57 12.82 -15.86
CA SER A 51 -8.70 13.55 -15.25
C SER A 51 -8.46 15.06 -15.25
N GLN A 52 -8.22 15.65 -16.43
CA GLN A 52 -7.94 17.09 -16.57
C GLN A 52 -9.06 17.95 -15.97
N ASN A 53 -8.67 19.00 -15.26
CA ASN A 53 -9.56 19.98 -14.60
C ASN A 53 -10.52 19.35 -13.57
N LYS A 54 -10.30 18.11 -13.15
CA LYS A 54 -11.05 17.44 -12.08
C LYS A 54 -10.19 17.31 -10.83
N GLU A 55 -10.84 17.29 -9.68
CA GLU A 55 -10.19 16.94 -8.43
C GLU A 55 -10.12 15.43 -8.29
N VAL A 56 -8.93 14.92 -8.04
CA VAL A 56 -8.66 13.48 -7.88
C VAL A 56 -8.16 13.17 -6.47
N TYR A 57 -8.48 11.97 -6.01
CA TYR A 57 -7.96 11.42 -4.75
C TYR A 57 -7.04 10.25 -5.09
N LEU A 58 -5.74 10.52 -5.04
CA LEU A 58 -4.72 9.56 -5.49
C LEU A 58 -4.48 8.44 -4.48
N LEU A 59 -4.48 7.22 -4.98
CA LEU A 59 -3.88 6.06 -4.33
C LEU A 59 -2.50 5.85 -4.97
N ILE A 60 -1.44 5.95 -4.18
CA ILE A 60 -0.07 5.74 -4.65
C ILE A 60 0.48 4.50 -3.97
N ASP A 61 0.93 3.54 -4.77
CA ASP A 61 1.45 2.27 -4.30
C ASP A 61 2.56 1.76 -5.22
N GLY A 62 3.65 1.28 -4.62
CA GLY A 62 4.75 0.62 -5.30
C GLY A 62 4.63 -0.90 -5.20
N THR A 63 4.71 -1.59 -6.34
CA THR A 63 4.70 -3.05 -6.39
C THR A 63 6.03 -3.55 -6.95
N TYR A 64 6.75 -4.34 -6.17
CA TYR A 64 8.04 -4.92 -6.57
C TYR A 64 7.83 -6.25 -7.27
N PHE A 65 8.42 -6.37 -8.48
CA PHE A 65 8.53 -7.59 -9.27
C PHE A 65 10.00 -8.02 -9.27
N SER A 66 10.34 -9.05 -8.53
CA SER A 66 11.73 -9.35 -8.19
C SER A 66 12.41 -8.20 -7.42
N ASN A 67 13.73 -8.24 -7.26
CA ASN A 67 14.46 -7.17 -6.55
C ASN A 67 14.89 -6.02 -7.47
N GLU A 68 14.53 -6.05 -8.74
CA GLU A 68 15.08 -5.14 -9.77
C GLU A 68 14.03 -4.24 -10.42
N ILE A 69 12.74 -4.57 -10.28
CA ILE A 69 11.67 -3.82 -10.95
C ILE A 69 10.61 -3.43 -9.93
N CYS A 70 10.35 -2.15 -9.84
CA CYS A 70 9.26 -1.56 -9.08
C CYS A 70 8.28 -0.86 -10.04
N LEU A 71 7.01 -1.17 -9.93
CA LEU A 71 5.93 -0.46 -10.60
C LEU A 71 5.26 0.47 -9.59
N VAL A 72 5.44 1.77 -9.73
CA VAL A 72 4.72 2.78 -8.95
C VAL A 72 3.49 3.22 -9.73
N VAL A 73 2.31 3.18 -9.10
CA VAL A 73 1.03 3.51 -9.74
C VAL A 73 0.37 4.67 -8.98
N TYR A 74 -0.07 5.66 -9.74
CA TYR A 74 -0.85 6.81 -9.26
C TYR A 74 -2.28 6.66 -9.78
N ARG A 75 -3.16 6.12 -8.96
CA ARG A 75 -4.54 5.79 -9.34
C ARG A 75 -5.53 6.71 -8.66
N ASP A 76 -6.41 7.33 -9.44
CA ASP A 76 -7.53 8.06 -8.86
C ASP A 76 -8.59 7.10 -8.29
N ASN A 77 -8.99 7.34 -7.05
CA ASN A 77 -9.97 6.51 -6.34
C ASN A 77 -11.43 6.82 -6.73
N VAL A 78 -11.72 8.01 -7.24
CA VAL A 78 -13.08 8.42 -7.62
C VAL A 78 -13.43 7.85 -8.99
N PHE A 79 -12.67 8.20 -10.00
CA PHE A 79 -12.90 7.77 -11.39
C PHE A 79 -12.32 6.39 -11.70
N LYS A 80 -11.57 5.78 -10.76
CA LYS A 80 -10.92 4.46 -10.91
C LYS A 80 -9.95 4.39 -12.09
N GLN A 81 -9.33 5.51 -12.44
CA GLN A 81 -8.40 5.63 -13.56
C GLN A 81 -6.97 5.78 -13.06
N THR A 82 -6.02 5.17 -13.76
CA THR A 82 -4.59 5.39 -13.52
C THR A 82 -4.17 6.69 -14.20
N GLN A 83 -3.71 7.66 -13.42
CA GLN A 83 -3.28 8.97 -13.89
C GLN A 83 -1.83 8.93 -14.39
N LEU A 84 -0.99 8.16 -13.72
CA LEU A 84 0.41 7.96 -14.07
C LEU A 84 0.88 6.60 -13.56
N TYR A 85 1.85 6.01 -14.21
CA TYR A 85 2.65 4.91 -13.66
C TYR A 85 4.12 5.07 -14.06
N ARG A 86 5.00 4.55 -13.22
CA ARG A 86 6.45 4.51 -13.48
C ARG A 86 6.96 3.09 -13.26
N ILE A 87 7.84 2.66 -14.16
CA ILE A 87 8.63 1.44 -13.96
C ILE A 87 10.05 1.90 -13.61
N THR A 88 10.55 1.47 -12.47
CA THR A 88 11.82 1.88 -11.90
C THR A 88 12.43 0.72 -11.11
N ASP A 89 13.58 0.89 -10.49
CA ASP A 89 14.22 -0.09 -9.60
C ASP A 89 13.84 0.10 -8.12
N GLY A 90 13.13 1.20 -7.78
CA GLY A 90 12.67 1.47 -6.44
C GLY A 90 11.87 2.77 -6.30
N GLU A 91 11.39 3.05 -5.11
CA GLU A 91 10.65 4.27 -4.79
C GLU A 91 11.62 5.41 -4.41
N HIS A 92 12.25 6.03 -5.43
CA HIS A 92 13.23 7.10 -5.25
C HIS A 92 12.59 8.47 -5.15
N TYR A 93 13.05 9.27 -4.20
CA TYR A 93 12.49 10.59 -3.91
C TYR A 93 12.40 11.51 -5.13
N GLU A 94 13.45 11.59 -5.95
CA GLU A 94 13.49 12.49 -7.11
C GLU A 94 12.48 12.08 -8.19
N GLU A 95 12.32 10.76 -8.43
CA GLU A 95 11.35 10.23 -9.39
C GLU A 95 9.91 10.42 -8.90
N LEU A 96 9.64 10.13 -7.63
CA LEU A 96 8.32 10.34 -7.03
C LEU A 96 7.92 11.83 -7.00
N LYS A 97 8.90 12.72 -6.80
CA LYS A 97 8.70 14.16 -6.87
C LYS A 97 8.35 14.58 -8.29
N GLU A 98 9.13 14.14 -9.29
CA GLU A 98 8.89 14.40 -10.71
C GLU A 98 7.50 13.91 -11.14
N ASP A 99 7.10 12.73 -10.72
CA ASP A 99 5.78 12.17 -11.05
C ASP A 99 4.64 13.03 -10.51
N LEU A 100 4.73 13.51 -9.28
CA LEU A 100 3.74 14.41 -8.70
C LEU A 100 3.71 15.78 -9.42
N GLU A 101 4.88 16.33 -9.77
CA GLU A 101 5.00 17.56 -10.56
C GLU A 101 4.36 17.37 -11.94
N ASN A 102 4.59 16.23 -12.61
CA ASN A 102 4.00 15.90 -13.90
C ASN A 102 2.46 15.80 -13.82
N ILE A 103 1.92 15.18 -12.77
CA ILE A 103 0.46 15.11 -12.55
C ILE A 103 -0.14 16.52 -12.43
N LEU A 104 0.50 17.40 -11.67
CA LEU A 104 0.05 18.80 -11.53
C LEU A 104 0.16 19.57 -12.85
N ASN A 105 1.25 19.38 -13.62
CA ASN A 105 1.47 20.01 -14.91
C ASN A 105 0.44 19.57 -15.98
N LEU A 106 -0.16 18.38 -15.83
CA LEU A 106 -1.28 17.94 -16.67
C LEU A 106 -2.62 18.65 -16.32
N GLY A 107 -2.61 19.59 -15.38
CA GLY A 107 -3.79 20.31 -14.92
C GLY A 107 -4.70 19.49 -13.98
N ILE A 108 -4.20 18.39 -13.40
CA ILE A 108 -4.93 17.56 -12.46
C ILE A 108 -4.84 18.19 -11.07
N LYS A 109 -5.98 18.38 -10.41
CA LYS A 109 -6.05 18.88 -9.04
C LYS A 109 -6.08 17.71 -8.07
N ILE A 110 -5.15 17.69 -7.11
CA ILE A 110 -5.07 16.61 -6.12
C ILE A 110 -5.79 17.07 -4.84
N GLY A 111 -6.92 16.43 -4.53
CA GLY A 111 -7.71 16.70 -3.32
C GLY A 111 -7.26 15.90 -2.10
N GLY A 112 -6.57 14.77 -2.30
CA GLY A 112 -6.04 13.93 -1.23
C GLY A 112 -5.14 12.83 -1.76
N ILE A 113 -4.23 12.33 -0.91
CA ILE A 113 -3.32 11.24 -1.27
C ILE A 113 -3.38 10.15 -0.21
N THR A 114 -3.64 8.91 -0.65
CA THR A 114 -3.49 7.71 0.19
C THR A 114 -2.24 6.95 -0.23
N CYS A 115 -1.36 6.65 0.74
CA CYS A 115 -0.13 5.89 0.49
C CYS A 115 0.24 4.97 1.67
N ASP A 116 1.16 4.05 1.44
CA ASP A 116 1.67 3.12 2.46
C ASP A 116 2.56 3.82 3.52
N GLY A 117 3.11 5.00 3.17
CA GLY A 117 3.95 5.85 4.01
C GLY A 117 5.43 5.56 3.87
N ASP A 118 5.87 5.16 2.71
CA ASP A 118 7.27 5.22 2.36
C ASP A 118 7.84 6.62 2.62
N LYS A 119 9.10 6.68 3.08
CA LYS A 119 9.71 7.94 3.50
C LYS A 119 10.00 8.87 2.33
N SER A 120 10.42 8.32 1.20
CA SER A 120 10.71 9.06 -0.03
C SER A 120 9.44 9.67 -0.59
N LEU A 121 8.37 8.86 -0.63
CA LEU A 121 7.05 9.31 -1.08
C LEU A 121 6.47 10.40 -0.17
N LEU A 122 6.48 10.21 1.14
CA LEU A 122 6.00 11.24 2.08
C LEU A 122 6.82 12.53 2.01
N LYS A 123 8.12 12.45 1.72
CA LYS A 123 9.00 13.61 1.49
C LYS A 123 8.63 14.31 0.17
N ALA A 124 8.39 13.56 -0.90
CA ALA A 124 7.97 14.10 -2.19
C ALA A 124 6.62 14.80 -2.09
N ILE A 125 5.62 14.19 -1.46
CA ILE A 125 4.29 14.78 -1.25
C ILE A 125 4.42 16.10 -0.48
N ARG A 126 5.14 16.14 0.63
CA ARG A 126 5.33 17.37 1.41
C ARG A 126 6.01 18.49 0.62
N LYS A 127 6.88 18.14 -0.34
CA LYS A 127 7.58 19.12 -1.17
C LYS A 127 6.71 19.67 -2.29
N VAL A 128 5.96 18.81 -2.97
CA VAL A 128 5.18 19.17 -4.18
C VAL A 128 3.75 19.58 -3.84
N CYS A 129 3.15 18.91 -2.86
CA CYS A 129 1.74 19.07 -2.50
C CYS A 129 1.57 19.35 -0.99
N PRO A 130 2.19 20.41 -0.41
CA PRO A 130 2.25 20.62 1.05
C PRO A 130 0.89 20.80 1.71
N GLN A 131 -0.12 21.25 0.96
CA GLN A 131 -1.47 21.50 1.46
C GLN A 131 -2.43 20.31 1.26
N VAL A 132 -1.99 19.29 0.52
CA VAL A 132 -2.85 18.14 0.22
C VAL A 132 -2.90 17.20 1.42
N PRO A 133 -4.10 16.84 1.92
CA PRO A 133 -4.23 15.90 3.01
C PRO A 133 -3.71 14.52 2.62
N VAL A 134 -2.94 13.91 3.53
CA VAL A 134 -2.37 12.58 3.34
C VAL A 134 -3.08 11.59 4.24
N GLN A 135 -3.55 10.50 3.65
CA GLN A 135 -4.10 9.34 4.34
C GLN A 135 -3.08 8.20 4.32
N ARG A 136 -2.75 7.65 5.49
CA ARG A 136 -1.96 6.42 5.59
C ARG A 136 -2.85 5.21 5.28
N CYS A 137 -2.41 4.37 4.38
CA CYS A 137 -3.16 3.18 3.98
C CYS A 137 -3.32 2.21 5.16
N LEU A 138 -4.55 2.08 5.68
CA LEU A 138 -4.86 1.21 6.82
C LEU A 138 -4.63 -0.26 6.48
N VAL A 139 -4.88 -0.66 5.23
CA VAL A 139 -4.65 -2.04 4.77
C VAL A 139 -3.18 -2.42 4.87
N HIS A 140 -2.26 -1.52 4.47
CA HIS A 140 -0.82 -1.73 4.61
C HIS A 140 -0.40 -1.84 6.08
N ILE A 141 -0.91 -0.95 6.95
CA ILE A 141 -0.63 -1.02 8.39
C ILE A 141 -1.11 -2.36 8.97
N GLN A 142 -2.34 -2.77 8.66
CA GLN A 142 -2.89 -4.05 9.12
C GLN A 142 -2.07 -5.24 8.62
N ARG A 143 -1.71 -5.26 7.34
CA ARG A 143 -0.92 -6.34 6.72
C ARG A 143 0.45 -6.47 7.39
N MET A 144 1.18 -5.37 7.52
CA MET A 144 2.50 -5.37 8.17
C MET A 144 2.41 -5.85 9.62
N CYS A 145 1.47 -5.33 10.39
CA CYS A 145 1.30 -5.74 11.79
C CYS A 145 0.91 -7.22 11.92
N LYS A 146 0.02 -7.73 11.05
CA LYS A 146 -0.35 -9.14 11.03
C LYS A 146 0.84 -10.06 10.74
N ILE A 147 1.72 -9.65 9.83
CA ILE A 147 2.95 -10.40 9.51
C ILE A 147 3.91 -10.41 10.71
N TRP A 148 4.17 -9.25 11.32
CA TRP A 148 5.15 -9.13 12.42
C TRP A 148 4.66 -9.74 13.73
N LEU A 149 3.37 -9.67 14.02
CA LEU A 149 2.79 -10.23 15.24
C LEU A 149 2.45 -11.73 15.10
N SER A 150 2.50 -12.28 13.89
CA SER A 150 2.05 -13.64 13.56
C SER A 150 0.55 -13.89 13.82
N ALA A 151 0.07 -15.10 13.51
CA ALA A 151 -1.32 -15.48 13.79
C ALA A 151 -1.58 -15.67 15.29
N TYR A 152 -0.55 -16.14 16.00
CA TYR A 152 -0.60 -16.46 17.43
C TYR A 152 0.55 -15.74 18.16
N PRO A 153 0.35 -14.47 18.58
CA PRO A 153 1.37 -13.72 19.32
C PRO A 153 1.70 -14.39 20.64
N LYS A 154 2.99 -14.51 20.95
CA LYS A 154 3.45 -15.18 22.19
C LYS A 154 3.30 -14.33 23.44
N SER A 155 3.11 -13.03 23.30
CA SER A 155 2.98 -12.10 24.43
C SER A 155 1.59 -11.50 24.49
N VAL A 156 1.13 -11.16 25.71
CA VAL A 156 -0.15 -10.46 25.95
C VAL A 156 -0.16 -9.13 25.19
N ALA A 157 0.95 -8.35 25.24
CA ALA A 157 1.09 -7.10 24.50
C ALA A 157 0.91 -7.28 23.00
N GLY A 158 1.50 -8.33 22.43
CA GLY A 158 1.36 -8.64 20.99
C GLY A 158 -0.06 -9.07 20.63
N PHE A 159 -0.70 -9.86 21.47
CA PHE A 159 -2.09 -10.29 21.27
C PHE A 159 -3.06 -9.09 21.28
N GLU A 160 -3.01 -8.27 22.33
CA GLU A 160 -3.86 -7.08 22.47
C GLU A 160 -3.66 -6.11 21.29
N LEU A 161 -2.39 -5.86 20.89
CA LEU A 161 -2.09 -5.00 19.74
C LEU A 161 -2.65 -5.56 18.42
N ARG A 162 -2.57 -6.87 18.22
CA ARG A 162 -3.14 -7.54 17.04
C ARG A 162 -4.65 -7.38 16.97
N GLU A 163 -5.34 -7.54 18.09
CA GLU A 163 -6.79 -7.34 18.19
C GLU A 163 -7.18 -5.90 17.86
N MET A 164 -6.48 -4.91 18.40
CA MET A 164 -6.71 -3.50 18.07
C MET A 164 -6.50 -3.21 16.58
N VAL A 165 -5.42 -3.71 16.01
CA VAL A 165 -5.10 -3.53 14.59
C VAL A 165 -6.16 -4.19 13.70
N SER A 166 -6.71 -5.33 14.12
CA SER A 166 -7.78 -6.01 13.36
C SER A 166 -9.05 -5.18 13.24
N LYS A 167 -9.29 -4.29 14.17
CA LYS A 167 -10.49 -3.42 14.22
C LYS A 167 -10.39 -2.16 13.36
N LEU A 168 -9.21 -1.82 12.81
CA LEU A 168 -8.98 -0.58 12.06
C LEU A 168 -9.97 -0.36 10.91
N HIS A 169 -10.40 -1.41 10.23
CA HIS A 169 -11.32 -1.31 9.10
C HIS A 169 -12.79 -1.07 9.49
N PHE A 170 -13.13 -1.16 10.79
CA PHE A 170 -14.47 -0.84 11.32
C PHE A 170 -14.60 0.61 11.79
N ILE A 171 -13.51 1.39 11.72
CA ILE A 171 -13.51 2.79 12.14
C ILE A 171 -14.05 3.63 10.97
N ASP A 172 -15.29 4.08 11.07
CA ASP A 172 -16.04 4.80 10.05
C ASP A 172 -16.55 6.18 10.50
N ASN A 173 -16.27 6.56 11.76
CA ASN A 173 -16.69 7.83 12.33
C ASN A 173 -15.74 8.32 13.42
N GLU A 174 -15.90 9.59 13.81
CA GLU A 174 -15.03 10.26 14.78
C GLU A 174 -15.07 9.62 16.17
N VAL A 175 -16.24 9.13 16.61
CA VAL A 175 -16.40 8.50 17.93
C VAL A 175 -15.56 7.21 18.02
N LYS A 176 -15.67 6.34 17.01
CA LYS A 176 -14.87 5.11 16.93
C LYS A 176 -13.38 5.41 16.83
N LYS A 177 -12.99 6.44 16.08
CA LYS A 177 -11.62 6.92 15.97
C LYS A 177 -11.06 7.31 17.33
N GLN A 178 -11.77 8.17 18.09
CA GLN A 178 -11.34 8.64 19.40
C GLN A 178 -11.21 7.48 20.39
N TYR A 179 -12.17 6.55 20.37
CA TYR A 179 -12.12 5.34 21.21
C TYR A 179 -10.89 4.50 20.89
N TRP A 180 -10.63 4.23 19.60
CA TRP A 180 -9.47 3.44 19.17
C TRP A 180 -8.14 4.11 19.52
N ILE A 181 -8.03 5.42 19.32
CA ILE A 181 -6.83 6.18 19.69
C ILE A 181 -6.57 6.08 21.19
N LYS A 182 -7.62 6.24 22.00
CA LYS A 182 -7.51 6.10 23.45
C LYS A 182 -7.04 4.69 23.83
N GLU A 183 -7.68 3.64 23.29
CA GLU A 183 -7.31 2.24 23.51
C GLU A 183 -5.82 2.00 23.17
N PHE A 184 -5.34 2.56 22.05
CA PHE A 184 -3.94 2.44 21.64
C PHE A 184 -2.97 3.16 22.58
N LEU A 185 -3.33 4.35 23.06
CA LEU A 185 -2.50 5.11 24.01
C LEU A 185 -2.45 4.42 25.36
N ASP A 186 -3.58 3.97 25.89
CA ASP A 186 -3.68 3.23 27.14
C ASP A 186 -2.87 1.91 27.06
N TRP A 187 -2.98 1.19 25.96
CA TRP A 187 -2.16 0.01 25.68
C TRP A 187 -0.66 0.34 25.67
N SER A 188 -0.29 1.44 25.04
CA SER A 188 1.13 1.84 24.94
C SER A 188 1.75 2.19 26.29
N GLU A 189 0.99 2.79 27.19
CA GLU A 189 1.46 3.09 28.56
C GLU A 189 1.49 1.82 29.41
N LYS A 190 0.45 0.97 29.35
CA LYS A 190 0.39 -0.34 30.03
C LYS A 190 1.61 -1.21 29.71
N HIS A 191 2.06 -1.21 28.46
CA HIS A 191 3.15 -2.06 27.97
C HIS A 191 4.47 -1.32 27.75
N LYS A 192 4.66 -0.15 28.35
CA LYS A 192 5.81 0.72 28.14
C LYS A 192 7.15 0.04 28.51
N GLU A 193 7.21 -0.65 29.63
CA GLU A 193 8.40 -1.38 30.07
C GLU A 193 8.72 -2.52 29.10
N PHE A 194 7.73 -3.33 28.77
CA PHE A 194 7.84 -4.40 27.77
C PHE A 194 8.38 -3.89 26.42
N LEU A 195 7.87 -2.77 25.92
CA LEU A 195 8.30 -2.17 24.66
C LEU A 195 9.75 -1.64 24.72
N ASN A 196 10.24 -1.28 25.91
CA ASN A 196 11.57 -0.71 26.09
C ASN A 196 12.60 -1.72 26.64
N GLU A 197 12.18 -2.94 26.89
CA GLU A 197 13.07 -4.01 27.34
C GLU A 197 14.19 -4.26 26.33
N LYS A 198 15.42 -4.35 26.83
CA LYS A 198 16.64 -4.52 26.04
C LYS A 198 17.35 -5.81 26.41
N SER A 199 17.80 -6.51 25.40
CA SER A 199 18.73 -7.63 25.50
C SER A 199 20.11 -7.16 25.04
N TYR A 200 21.17 -7.73 25.60
CA TYR A 200 22.55 -7.35 25.32
C TYR A 200 23.34 -8.54 24.82
N SER A 201 24.28 -8.30 23.91
CA SER A 201 25.30 -9.29 23.53
C SER A 201 26.37 -9.34 24.59
N GLU A 202 26.69 -10.52 25.11
CA GLU A 202 27.79 -10.72 26.07
C GLU A 202 29.14 -10.39 25.44
N GLU A 203 29.35 -10.67 24.15
CA GLU A 203 30.61 -10.47 23.45
C GLU A 203 30.87 -9.01 23.07
N THR A 204 29.83 -8.28 22.60
CA THR A 204 30.02 -6.95 21.98
C THR A 204 29.46 -5.81 22.81
N GLY A 205 28.69 -6.09 23.87
CA GLY A 205 27.96 -5.10 24.66
C GLY A 205 26.85 -4.36 23.91
N ARG A 206 26.63 -4.69 22.63
CA ARG A 206 25.57 -4.08 21.82
C ARG A 206 24.20 -4.55 22.31
N TYR A 207 23.23 -3.66 22.30
CA TYR A 207 21.87 -3.99 22.68
C TYR A 207 20.92 -4.04 21.50
N TRP A 208 19.82 -4.80 21.65
CA TRP A 208 18.64 -4.76 20.81
C TRP A 208 17.39 -4.76 21.68
N TYR A 209 16.26 -4.35 21.11
CA TYR A 209 15.00 -4.46 21.84
C TYR A 209 14.54 -5.92 21.83
N THR A 210 14.28 -6.46 23.02
CA THR A 210 13.86 -7.86 23.24
C THR A 210 12.61 -8.19 22.44
N HIS A 211 11.64 -7.28 22.46
CA HIS A 211 10.33 -7.46 21.80
C HIS A 211 10.25 -6.70 20.47
N LYS A 212 11.26 -6.90 19.61
CA LYS A 212 11.49 -6.16 18.36
C LYS A 212 10.25 -6.06 17.47
N MET A 213 9.48 -7.13 17.31
CA MET A 213 8.35 -7.16 16.37
C MET A 213 7.13 -6.38 16.90
N VAL A 214 6.79 -6.53 18.17
CA VAL A 214 5.72 -5.75 18.82
C VAL A 214 6.08 -4.25 18.82
N ARG A 215 7.33 -3.93 19.17
CA ARG A 215 7.85 -2.57 19.12
C ARG A 215 7.81 -1.97 17.71
N ARG A 216 8.09 -2.77 16.68
CA ARG A 216 8.03 -2.34 15.28
C ARG A 216 6.60 -1.97 14.89
N CYS A 217 5.61 -2.80 15.24
CA CYS A 217 4.19 -2.49 15.05
C CYS A 217 3.79 -1.19 15.74
N PHE A 218 4.10 -1.07 17.03
CA PHE A 218 3.85 0.14 17.81
C PHE A 218 4.43 1.39 17.13
N THR A 219 5.69 1.32 16.71
CA THR A 219 6.40 2.45 16.09
C THR A 219 5.76 2.88 14.77
N VAL A 220 5.35 1.92 13.93
CA VAL A 220 4.67 2.20 12.65
C VAL A 220 3.33 2.86 12.89
N ILE A 221 2.53 2.33 13.79
CA ILE A 221 1.21 2.89 14.13
C ILE A 221 1.38 4.29 14.72
N LYS A 222 2.25 4.47 15.71
CA LYS A 222 2.51 5.78 16.34
C LYS A 222 2.91 6.84 15.32
N LYS A 223 3.78 6.50 14.36
CA LYS A 223 4.21 7.42 13.30
C LYS A 223 3.11 7.70 12.28
N ALA A 224 2.23 6.74 12.03
CA ALA A 224 1.14 6.87 11.09
C ALA A 224 -0.07 7.63 11.67
N LEU A 225 -0.23 7.60 13.00
CA LEU A 225 -1.42 8.05 13.73
C LEU A 225 -1.95 9.44 13.30
N PRO A 226 -1.12 10.47 13.07
CA PRO A 226 -1.61 11.77 12.61
C PRO A 226 -2.39 11.72 11.29
N ASN A 227 -2.09 10.73 10.43
CA ASN A 227 -2.63 10.61 9.09
C ASN A 227 -3.40 9.29 8.86
N MET A 228 -3.74 8.56 9.93
CA MET A 228 -4.46 7.28 9.80
C MET A 228 -5.95 7.44 9.52
N PHE A 229 -6.52 8.56 9.92
CA PHE A 229 -7.96 8.79 9.89
C PHE A 229 -8.31 10.10 9.18
N THR A 230 -7.48 10.54 8.24
CA THR A 230 -7.69 11.74 7.42
C THR A 230 -8.98 11.63 6.59
N PHE A 231 -9.38 10.43 6.20
CA PHE A 231 -10.60 10.16 5.44
C PHE A 231 -11.90 10.47 6.20
N LEU A 232 -11.84 10.75 7.51
CA LEU A 232 -12.98 11.15 8.33
C LEU A 232 -13.15 12.68 8.40
N GLN A 233 -12.22 13.43 7.82
CA GLN A 233 -12.25 14.90 7.74
C GLN A 233 -12.90 15.32 6.41
#